data_3c0ead913c0096854c6d3880e756c97d
#
_entry.id   3c0ead913c0096854c6d3880e756c97d
#
_cell.length_a   1.000
_cell.length_b   1.000
_cell.length_c   1.000
_cell.angle_alpha   90.00
_cell.angle_beta   90.00
_cell.angle_gamma   90.00
#
_symmetry.space_group_name_H-M   'P 1'
#
loop_
_entity.id
_entity.type
_entity.pdbx_description
1 polymer ?
#
loop_
_entity_poly.entity_id
_entity_poly.type
_entity_poly.pdbx_seq_one_letter_code
_entity_poly.pdbx_strand_id
1 'polypeptide(L)'
;TALTGVIAALPTLMNTVQIFSSVIYENRTGSKRITVEFALIQRLCLIMMLFVPTFMLGTKISVAMIAVLYSSAHFCGAFINTGANNWLISLVKNEQLGRYLGLKDSLTLVASTGGSLILSKILDAYRFTDREIMGFRVIGTLCVCICVIDIICLTLIREPKNVKHIDPLNIRKAIQMPLMDQNYHNVLIFFLLWSIASNFASPFFSIYMLENLELSYFYITSMNMVASVVRIVASNLWGRFADSCSWKLVTLGSIYMLGLAYIGWGLLTKEN
;
A
#
# COMPACT_ATOMS: atom_id res chain seq x y z
N THR A 1 9.34 -16.48 -12.04
CA THR A 1 7.87 -16.33 -12.14
C THR A 1 7.15 -16.78 -10.87
N ALA A 2 7.30 -18.03 -10.37
CA ALA A 2 6.64 -18.47 -9.12
C ALA A 2 7.11 -17.64 -7.90
N LEU A 3 8.39 -17.36 -7.78
CA LEU A 3 8.98 -16.59 -6.69
C LEU A 3 8.44 -15.14 -6.67
N THR A 4 8.26 -14.53 -7.84
CA THR A 4 7.69 -13.18 -7.97
C THR A 4 6.25 -13.15 -7.45
N GLY A 5 5.45 -14.18 -7.78
CA GLY A 5 4.08 -14.32 -7.27
C GLY A 5 4.03 -14.46 -5.75
N VAL A 6 4.92 -15.26 -5.16
CA VAL A 6 5.01 -15.42 -3.70
C VAL A 6 5.37 -14.10 -3.03
N ILE A 7 6.39 -13.39 -3.51
CA ILE A 7 6.80 -12.09 -2.96
C ILE A 7 5.67 -11.07 -3.09
N ALA A 8 4.96 -11.03 -4.22
CA ALA A 8 3.83 -10.12 -4.42
C ALA A 8 2.63 -10.41 -3.50
N ALA A 9 2.46 -11.65 -3.03
CA ALA A 9 1.38 -12.03 -2.11
C ALA A 9 1.69 -11.67 -0.65
N LEU A 10 2.97 -11.49 -0.27
CA LEU A 10 3.38 -11.23 1.11
C LEU A 10 2.70 -10.00 1.74
N PRO A 11 2.58 -8.83 1.07
CA PRO A 11 1.88 -7.68 1.62
C PRO A 11 0.43 -7.98 2.00
N THR A 12 -0.28 -8.70 1.14
CA THR A 12 -1.68 -9.07 1.36
C THR A 12 -1.82 -10.00 2.56
N LEU A 13 -0.92 -10.98 2.68
CA LEU A 13 -0.88 -11.88 3.85
C LEU A 13 -0.58 -11.09 5.14
N MET A 14 0.38 -10.18 5.12
CA MET A 14 0.72 -9.39 6.30
C MET A 14 -0.40 -8.42 6.70
N ASN A 15 -1.24 -7.97 5.76
CA ASN A 15 -2.40 -7.15 6.07
C ASN A 15 -3.45 -7.88 6.94
N THR A 16 -3.50 -9.21 6.94
CA THR A 16 -4.39 -9.96 7.84
C THR A 16 -4.09 -9.71 9.32
N VAL A 17 -2.84 -9.33 9.62
CA VAL A 17 -2.39 -8.99 10.97
C VAL A 17 -3.09 -7.72 11.51
N GLN A 18 -3.72 -6.90 10.65
CA GLN A 18 -4.46 -5.70 11.07
C GLN A 18 -5.58 -6.01 12.08
N ILE A 19 -6.17 -7.20 12.02
CA ILE A 19 -7.19 -7.64 12.99
C ILE A 19 -6.57 -7.70 14.40
N PHE A 20 -5.37 -8.24 14.53
CA PHE A 20 -4.69 -8.31 15.82
C PHE A 20 -4.20 -6.92 16.29
N SER A 21 -3.72 -6.11 15.35
CA SER A 21 -3.26 -4.76 15.67
C SER A 21 -4.40 -3.88 16.18
N SER A 22 -5.61 -3.96 15.61
CA SER A 22 -6.77 -3.18 16.07
C SER A 22 -7.11 -3.49 17.53
N VAL A 23 -7.14 -4.77 17.91
CA VAL A 23 -7.40 -5.19 19.29
C VAL A 23 -6.31 -4.70 20.27
N ILE A 24 -5.04 -4.71 19.85
CA ILE A 24 -3.93 -4.21 20.67
C ILE A 24 -4.05 -2.70 20.89
N TYR A 25 -4.42 -1.95 19.86
CA TYR A 25 -4.58 -0.49 19.96
C TYR A 25 -5.81 -0.08 20.78
N GLU A 26 -6.89 -0.83 20.72
CA GLU A 26 -8.09 -0.57 21.53
C GLU A 26 -7.85 -0.85 23.01
N ASN A 27 -7.06 -1.87 23.33
CA ASN A 27 -6.80 -2.29 24.71
C ASN A 27 -5.63 -1.54 25.39
N ARG A 28 -4.92 -0.65 24.68
CA ARG A 28 -3.77 0.08 25.25
C ARG A 28 -3.93 1.59 25.18
N THR A 29 -3.59 2.26 26.27
CA THR A 29 -3.26 3.70 26.28
C THR A 29 -1.86 3.88 25.69
N GLY A 30 -1.66 4.90 24.83
CA GLY A 30 -0.33 5.18 24.27
C GLY A 30 -0.12 4.60 22.90
N SER A 31 -1.14 4.71 22.05
CA SER A 31 -1.08 4.27 20.65
C SER A 31 0.07 4.90 19.85
N LYS A 32 0.45 6.14 20.18
CA LYS A 32 1.56 6.87 19.56
C LYS A 32 2.89 6.11 19.65
N ARG A 33 3.27 5.71 20.87
CA ARG A 33 4.56 5.04 21.10
C ARG A 33 4.68 3.76 20.29
N ILE A 34 3.66 2.92 20.33
CA ILE A 34 3.62 1.67 19.57
C ILE A 34 3.73 1.95 18.06
N THR A 35 2.97 2.92 17.55
CA THR A 35 3.00 3.31 16.13
C THR A 35 4.39 3.79 15.72
N VAL A 36 5.06 4.61 16.53
CA VAL A 36 6.41 5.12 16.25
C VAL A 36 7.44 4.00 16.27
N GLU A 37 7.38 3.08 17.25
CA GLU A 37 8.30 1.93 17.34
C GLU A 37 8.17 1.03 16.10
N PHE A 38 6.94 0.66 15.70
CA PHE A 38 6.71 -0.11 14.48
C PHE A 38 7.11 0.66 13.21
N ALA A 39 6.90 1.97 13.17
CA ALA A 39 7.32 2.80 12.05
C ALA A 39 8.85 2.78 11.90
N LEU A 40 9.59 2.90 12.99
CA LEU A 40 11.05 2.84 12.98
C LEU A 40 11.53 1.48 12.46
N ILE A 41 10.98 0.37 12.96
CA ILE A 41 11.33 -0.98 12.51
C ILE A 41 11.02 -1.14 11.02
N GLN A 42 9.86 -0.70 10.55
CA GLN A 42 9.48 -0.76 9.13
C GLN A 42 10.49 -0.03 8.24
N ARG A 43 10.85 1.23 8.59
CA ARG A 43 11.81 2.03 7.82
C ARG A 43 13.19 1.36 7.80
N LEU A 44 13.65 0.85 8.93
CA LEU A 44 14.90 0.10 9.00
C LEU A 44 14.89 -1.13 8.08
N CYS A 45 13.82 -1.94 8.10
CA CYS A 45 13.69 -3.09 7.21
C CYS A 45 13.74 -2.69 5.73
N LEU A 46 13.02 -1.61 5.33
CA LEU A 46 13.00 -1.13 3.95
C LEU A 46 14.38 -0.59 3.52
N ILE A 47 15.06 0.14 4.40
CA ILE A 47 16.41 0.65 4.14
C ILE A 47 17.39 -0.52 3.99
N MET A 48 17.38 -1.47 4.92
CA MET A 48 18.24 -2.65 4.86
C MET A 48 18.03 -3.43 3.56
N MET A 49 16.78 -3.56 3.10
CA MET A 49 16.47 -4.22 1.83
C MET A 49 17.16 -3.56 0.63
N LEU A 50 17.27 -2.21 0.60
CA LEU A 50 17.97 -1.48 -0.46
C LEU A 50 19.49 -1.71 -0.44
N PHE A 51 20.07 -2.03 0.72
CA PHE A 51 21.48 -2.30 0.86
C PHE A 51 21.85 -3.77 0.63
N VAL A 52 20.89 -4.71 0.58
CA VAL A 52 21.17 -6.14 0.34
C VAL A 52 22.04 -6.37 -0.90
N PRO A 53 21.81 -5.72 -2.08
CA PRO A 53 22.65 -5.91 -3.25
C PRO A 53 24.12 -5.50 -3.03
N THR A 54 24.38 -4.60 -2.09
CA THR A 54 25.74 -4.11 -1.80
C THR A 54 26.60 -5.10 -1.02
N PHE A 55 26.00 -6.09 -0.37
CA PHE A 55 26.72 -7.09 0.44
C PHE A 55 27.30 -8.24 -0.38
N MET A 56 27.07 -8.26 -1.71
CA MET A 56 27.58 -9.29 -2.64
C MET A 56 27.33 -10.74 -2.16
N LEU A 57 26.24 -10.96 -1.48
CA LEU A 57 25.82 -12.28 -1.01
C LEU A 57 25.36 -13.14 -2.19
N GLY A 58 25.50 -14.47 -2.05
CA GLY A 58 24.97 -15.39 -3.08
C GLY A 58 23.47 -15.15 -3.34
N THR A 59 23.03 -15.30 -4.60
CA THR A 59 21.69 -14.95 -5.07
C THR A 59 20.57 -15.53 -4.20
N LYS A 60 20.68 -16.78 -3.75
CA LYS A 60 19.67 -17.43 -2.89
C LYS A 60 19.56 -16.74 -1.52
N ILE A 61 20.68 -16.36 -0.92
CA ILE A 61 20.71 -15.68 0.38
C ILE A 61 20.15 -14.27 0.27
N SER A 62 20.54 -13.53 -0.78
CA SER A 62 20.01 -12.18 -1.04
C SER A 62 18.49 -12.18 -1.21
N VAL A 63 17.95 -13.12 -1.98
CA VAL A 63 16.50 -13.25 -2.19
C VAL A 63 15.79 -13.60 -0.89
N ALA A 64 16.32 -14.53 -0.09
CA ALA A 64 15.74 -14.88 1.21
C ALA A 64 15.76 -13.68 2.17
N MET A 65 16.85 -12.92 2.25
CA MET A 65 16.95 -11.70 3.06
C MET A 65 15.92 -10.66 2.62
N ILE A 66 15.80 -10.40 1.33
CA ILE A 66 14.80 -9.45 0.78
C ILE A 66 13.39 -9.91 1.17
N ALA A 67 13.06 -11.20 1.01
CA ALA A 67 11.74 -11.72 1.36
C ALA A 67 11.42 -11.55 2.85
N VAL A 68 12.38 -11.83 3.73
CA VAL A 68 12.21 -11.67 5.20
C VAL A 68 12.06 -10.20 5.57
N LEU A 69 12.93 -9.32 5.07
CA LEU A 69 12.87 -7.88 5.35
C LEU A 69 11.58 -7.27 4.81
N TYR A 70 11.16 -7.67 3.62
CA TYR A 70 9.92 -7.21 3.00
C TYR A 70 8.69 -7.65 3.79
N SER A 71 8.63 -8.92 4.21
CA SER A 71 7.56 -9.43 5.06
C SER A 71 7.50 -8.71 6.41
N SER A 72 8.66 -8.50 7.06
CA SER A 72 8.75 -7.78 8.33
C SER A 72 8.31 -6.33 8.19
N ALA A 73 8.68 -5.65 7.08
CA ALA A 73 8.25 -4.29 6.82
C ALA A 73 6.73 -4.20 6.64
N HIS A 74 6.10 -5.12 5.90
CA HIS A 74 4.65 -5.15 5.72
C HIS A 74 3.89 -5.56 6.99
N PHE A 75 4.45 -6.46 7.80
CA PHE A 75 3.93 -6.78 9.12
C PHE A 75 3.88 -5.52 10.01
N CYS A 76 4.99 -4.79 10.11
CA CYS A 76 5.02 -3.52 10.84
C CYS A 76 4.06 -2.49 10.24
N GLY A 77 3.95 -2.46 8.90
CA GLY A 77 3.02 -1.59 8.16
C GLY A 77 1.56 -1.82 8.56
N ALA A 78 1.16 -3.05 8.82
CA ALA A 78 -0.19 -3.39 9.28
C ALA A 78 -0.50 -2.73 10.64
N PHE A 79 0.46 -2.72 11.57
CA PHE A 79 0.33 -2.02 12.84
C PHE A 79 0.28 -0.49 12.66
N ILE A 80 1.18 0.06 11.84
CA ILE A 80 1.24 1.50 11.59
C ILE A 80 -0.06 2.00 10.98
N ASN A 81 -0.60 1.30 9.97
CA ASN A 81 -1.83 1.69 9.30
C ASN A 81 -3.00 1.78 10.27
N THR A 82 -3.14 0.79 11.15
CA THR A 82 -4.19 0.80 12.18
C THR A 82 -3.97 1.92 13.18
N GLY A 83 -2.78 2.04 13.76
CA GLY A 83 -2.46 3.02 14.78
C GLY A 83 -2.49 4.45 14.25
N ALA A 84 -1.85 4.72 13.10
CA ALA A 84 -1.77 6.04 12.51
C ALA A 84 -3.15 6.55 12.03
N ASN A 85 -3.97 5.69 11.40
CA ASN A 85 -5.29 6.10 10.95
C ASN A 85 -6.18 6.46 12.15
N ASN A 86 -6.26 5.63 13.18
CA ASN A 86 -7.05 5.92 14.37
C ASN A 86 -6.56 7.20 15.08
N TRP A 87 -5.25 7.35 15.20
CA TRP A 87 -4.64 8.50 15.83
C TRP A 87 -4.86 9.79 15.04
N LEU A 88 -4.54 9.80 13.74
CA LEU A 88 -4.68 10.99 12.90
C LEU A 88 -6.13 11.41 12.70
N ILE A 89 -7.05 10.46 12.52
CA ILE A 89 -8.49 10.72 12.41
C ILE A 89 -9.01 11.39 13.68
N SER A 90 -8.57 10.96 14.86
CA SER A 90 -9.00 11.52 16.14
C SER A 90 -8.53 12.97 16.39
N LEU A 91 -7.51 13.44 15.65
CA LEU A 91 -7.03 14.81 15.73
C LEU A 91 -7.79 15.78 14.81
N VAL A 92 -8.59 15.27 13.88
CA VAL A 92 -9.32 16.07 12.89
C VAL A 92 -10.80 16.15 13.30
N LYS A 93 -11.39 17.35 13.18
CA LYS A 93 -12.82 17.53 13.41
C LYS A 93 -13.63 16.76 12.36
N ASN A 94 -14.72 16.12 12.78
CA ASN A 94 -15.58 15.31 11.89
C ASN A 94 -16.03 16.07 10.64
N GLU A 95 -16.33 17.37 10.77
CA GLU A 95 -16.75 18.24 9.66
C GLU A 95 -15.69 18.44 8.58
N GLN A 96 -14.41 18.23 8.91
CA GLN A 96 -13.27 18.44 8.03
C GLN A 96 -12.57 17.11 7.65
N LEU A 97 -13.08 15.99 8.14
CA LEU A 97 -12.44 14.68 7.99
C LEU A 97 -12.32 14.28 6.52
N GLY A 98 -13.39 14.43 5.74
CA GLY A 98 -13.40 14.10 4.31
C GLY A 98 -12.40 14.94 3.51
N ARG A 99 -12.34 16.26 3.77
CA ARG A 99 -11.37 17.15 3.14
C ARG A 99 -9.93 16.79 3.50
N TYR A 100 -9.69 16.47 4.78
CA TYR A 100 -8.37 16.06 5.24
C TYR A 100 -7.90 14.75 4.60
N LEU A 101 -8.77 13.72 4.56
CA LEU A 101 -8.46 12.44 3.94
C LEU A 101 -8.20 12.60 2.42
N GLY A 102 -9.03 13.36 1.73
CA GLY A 102 -8.84 13.64 0.30
C GLY A 102 -7.53 14.37 0.01
N LEU A 103 -7.16 15.38 0.82
CA LEU A 103 -5.90 16.09 0.68
C LEU A 103 -4.70 15.18 0.99
N LYS A 104 -4.78 14.41 2.07
CA LYS A 104 -3.75 13.42 2.46
C LYS A 104 -3.49 12.44 1.31
N ASP A 105 -4.55 11.85 0.75
CA ASP A 105 -4.42 10.85 -0.31
C ASP A 105 -3.87 11.46 -1.60
N SER A 106 -4.31 12.67 -1.96
CA SER A 106 -3.78 13.41 -3.11
C SER A 106 -2.29 13.74 -2.96
N LEU A 107 -1.87 14.25 -1.80
CA LEU A 107 -0.48 14.55 -1.52
C LEU A 107 0.38 13.27 -1.50
N THR A 108 -0.13 12.19 -0.93
CA THR A 108 0.55 10.90 -0.92
C THR A 108 0.77 10.38 -2.34
N LEU A 109 -0.24 10.51 -3.20
CA LEU A 109 -0.15 10.08 -4.59
C LEU A 109 0.84 10.92 -5.39
N VAL A 110 0.83 12.26 -5.23
CA VAL A 110 1.80 13.16 -5.88
C VAL A 110 3.21 12.85 -5.41
N ALA A 111 3.43 12.70 -4.10
CA ALA A 111 4.74 12.41 -3.53
C ALA A 111 5.26 11.02 -3.97
N SER A 112 4.41 9.99 -3.98
CA SER A 112 4.81 8.65 -4.40
C SER A 112 5.13 8.58 -5.90
N THR A 113 4.31 9.20 -6.75
CA THR A 113 4.53 9.23 -8.19
C THR A 113 5.75 10.06 -8.55
N GLY A 114 5.87 11.28 -8.03
CA GLY A 114 7.02 12.15 -8.25
C GLY A 114 8.31 11.55 -7.70
N GLY A 115 8.27 10.97 -6.50
CA GLY A 115 9.39 10.28 -5.89
C GLY A 115 9.86 9.08 -6.72
N SER A 116 8.93 8.23 -7.18
CA SER A 116 9.30 7.08 -8.02
C SER A 116 9.93 7.48 -9.35
N LEU A 117 9.46 8.57 -9.98
CA LEU A 117 10.06 9.09 -11.22
C LEU A 117 11.49 9.61 -10.99
N ILE A 118 11.72 10.30 -9.88
CA ILE A 118 13.07 10.80 -9.53
C ILE A 118 14.01 9.62 -9.26
N LEU A 119 13.57 8.66 -8.46
CA LEU A 119 14.38 7.50 -8.10
C LEU A 119 14.69 6.61 -9.31
N SER A 120 13.73 6.43 -10.24
CA SER A 120 13.95 5.67 -11.47
C SER A 120 14.99 6.35 -12.37
N LYS A 121 14.93 7.68 -12.53
CA LYS A 121 15.95 8.43 -13.29
C LYS A 121 17.35 8.31 -12.68
N ILE A 122 17.45 8.37 -11.35
CA ILE A 122 18.72 8.15 -10.66
C ILE A 122 19.25 6.76 -10.97
N LEU A 123 18.41 5.72 -10.85
CA LEU A 123 18.83 4.35 -11.10
C LEU A 123 19.25 4.13 -12.54
N ASP A 124 18.51 4.66 -13.52
CA ASP A 124 18.84 4.58 -14.94
C ASP A 124 20.18 5.24 -15.24
N ALA A 125 20.47 6.41 -14.67
CA ALA A 125 21.74 7.10 -14.85
C ALA A 125 22.96 6.26 -14.39
N TYR A 126 22.81 5.50 -13.32
CA TYR A 126 23.87 4.61 -12.83
C TYR A 126 23.94 3.28 -13.58
N ARG A 127 22.80 2.78 -14.10
CA ARG A 127 22.74 1.56 -14.93
C ARG A 127 23.53 1.73 -16.24
N PHE A 128 23.38 2.87 -16.92
CA PHE A 128 24.11 3.17 -18.14
C PHE A 128 25.63 3.33 -17.94
N THR A 129 26.09 3.44 -16.69
CA THR A 129 27.50 3.63 -16.34
C THR A 129 28.14 2.36 -15.76
N ASP A 130 27.47 1.19 -15.80
CA ASP A 130 27.89 -0.07 -15.17
C ASP A 130 28.19 0.05 -13.65
N ARG A 131 27.55 1.01 -12.98
CA ARG A 131 27.69 1.27 -11.54
C ARG A 131 26.38 1.10 -10.78
N GLU A 132 25.62 0.08 -11.11
CA GLU A 132 24.27 -0.15 -10.51
C GLU A 132 24.32 -0.18 -8.98
N ILE A 133 25.34 -0.80 -8.39
CA ILE A 133 25.50 -0.87 -6.92
C ILE A 133 25.61 0.55 -6.31
N MET A 134 26.27 1.47 -7.02
CA MET A 134 26.40 2.85 -6.58
C MET A 134 25.05 3.57 -6.61
N GLY A 135 24.22 3.29 -7.61
CA GLY A 135 22.83 3.77 -7.68
C GLY A 135 22.01 3.34 -6.47
N PHE A 136 22.07 2.08 -6.08
CA PHE A 136 21.38 1.59 -4.87
C PHE A 136 21.90 2.24 -3.59
N ARG A 137 23.20 2.51 -3.48
CA ARG A 137 23.77 3.23 -2.32
C ARG A 137 23.27 4.68 -2.24
N VAL A 138 23.20 5.39 -3.35
CA VAL A 138 22.70 6.77 -3.40
C VAL A 138 21.23 6.80 -3.02
N ILE A 139 20.41 5.93 -3.61
CA ILE A 139 18.97 5.82 -3.26
C ILE A 139 18.80 5.45 -1.79
N GLY A 140 19.56 4.47 -1.29
CA GLY A 140 19.52 4.07 0.11
C GLY A 140 19.86 5.23 1.05
N THR A 141 20.88 6.03 0.73
CA THR A 141 21.24 7.20 1.55
C THR A 141 20.14 8.27 1.56
N LEU A 142 19.54 8.55 0.40
CA LEU A 142 18.38 9.46 0.31
C LEU A 142 17.21 8.94 1.14
N CYS A 143 16.91 7.66 1.07
CA CYS A 143 15.86 7.04 1.87
C CYS A 143 16.14 7.15 3.37
N VAL A 144 17.38 7.00 3.82
CA VAL A 144 17.77 7.21 5.23
C VAL A 144 17.44 8.64 5.67
N CYS A 145 17.83 9.64 4.89
CA CYS A 145 17.56 11.05 5.22
C CYS A 145 16.05 11.32 5.32
N ILE A 146 15.27 10.83 4.36
CA ILE A 146 13.80 10.98 4.36
C ILE A 146 13.18 10.25 5.56
N CYS A 147 13.65 9.05 5.89
CA CYS A 147 13.15 8.29 7.05
C CYS A 147 13.42 8.97 8.38
N VAL A 148 14.59 9.61 8.52
CA VAL A 148 14.89 10.39 9.74
C VAL A 148 13.91 11.56 9.89
N ILE A 149 13.66 12.30 8.82
CA ILE A 149 12.69 13.40 8.80
C ILE A 149 11.27 12.87 9.13
N ASP A 150 10.86 11.77 8.52
CA ASP A 150 9.55 11.13 8.75
C ASP A 150 9.36 10.74 10.23
N ILE A 151 10.34 10.09 10.84
CA ILE A 151 10.28 9.70 12.25
C ILE A 151 10.25 10.93 13.17
N ILE A 152 11.04 11.97 12.89
CA ILE A 152 10.99 13.23 13.63
C ILE A 152 9.59 13.85 13.54
N CYS A 153 9.05 13.97 12.33
CA CYS A 153 7.70 14.49 12.13
C CYS A 153 6.65 13.69 12.90
N LEU A 154 6.73 12.35 12.84
CA LEU A 154 5.80 11.46 13.54
C LEU A 154 5.88 11.64 15.07
N THR A 155 7.07 11.81 15.62
CA THR A 155 7.26 12.05 17.06
C THR A 155 6.75 13.42 17.52
N LEU A 156 6.73 14.42 16.65
CA LEU A 156 6.24 15.77 16.95
C LEU A 156 4.71 15.87 16.98
N ILE A 157 4.00 14.96 16.34
CA ILE A 157 2.53 14.94 16.35
C ILE A 157 2.02 14.67 17.78
N ARG A 158 1.06 15.46 18.23
CA ARG A 158 0.48 15.32 19.57
C ARG A 158 -0.40 14.06 19.66
N GLU A 159 -0.32 13.37 20.78
CA GLU A 159 -1.24 12.29 21.10
C GLU A 159 -2.57 12.85 21.59
N PRO A 160 -3.74 12.39 21.08
CA PRO A 160 -5.03 12.86 21.56
C PRO A 160 -5.21 12.48 23.03
N LYS A 161 -5.61 13.46 23.84
CA LYS A 161 -5.97 13.23 25.24
C LYS A 161 -7.32 12.52 25.26
N ASN A 162 -7.41 11.35 25.83
CA ASN A 162 -8.62 10.55 26.06
C ASN A 162 -9.12 9.74 24.86
N VAL A 163 -8.55 8.57 24.69
CA VAL A 163 -9.33 7.42 24.19
C VAL A 163 -9.99 6.82 25.45
N LYS A 164 -11.31 6.98 25.61
CA LYS A 164 -12.08 6.28 26.63
C LYS A 164 -11.89 4.78 26.38
N HIS A 165 -11.42 4.07 27.39
CA HIS A 165 -11.47 2.62 27.39
C HIS A 165 -12.95 2.18 27.35
N ILE A 166 -13.35 1.70 26.20
CA ILE A 166 -14.48 0.79 26.08
C ILE A 166 -13.95 -0.56 26.57
N ASP A 167 -14.81 -1.38 27.17
CA ASP A 167 -14.45 -2.70 27.69
C ASP A 167 -13.47 -3.44 26.77
N PRO A 168 -12.45 -4.14 27.33
CA PRO A 168 -11.39 -4.75 26.54
C PRO A 168 -12.00 -5.69 25.51
N LEU A 169 -11.80 -5.34 24.24
CA LEU A 169 -12.32 -6.10 23.12
C LEU A 169 -11.60 -7.47 23.07
N ASN A 170 -12.39 -8.54 23.21
CA ASN A 170 -11.87 -9.88 23.05
C ASN A 170 -11.78 -10.20 21.54
N ILE A 171 -10.62 -10.64 21.06
CA ILE A 171 -10.38 -11.01 19.64
C ILE A 171 -11.49 -11.91 19.10
N ARG A 172 -11.96 -12.87 19.90
CA ARG A 172 -13.05 -13.76 19.52
C ARG A 172 -14.35 -13.01 19.25
N LYS A 173 -14.72 -12.03 20.10
CA LYS A 173 -15.90 -11.20 19.87
C LYS A 173 -15.74 -10.28 18.68
N ALA A 174 -14.55 -9.69 18.46
CA ALA A 174 -14.27 -8.83 17.32
C ALA A 174 -14.41 -9.57 15.97
N ILE A 175 -14.13 -10.86 15.93
CA ILE A 175 -14.30 -11.69 14.73
C ILE A 175 -15.74 -12.24 14.63
N GLN A 176 -16.34 -12.66 15.73
CA GLN A 176 -17.65 -13.30 15.70
C GLN A 176 -18.81 -12.30 15.43
N MET A 177 -18.77 -11.10 16.02
CA MET A 177 -19.86 -10.11 15.84
C MET A 177 -20.13 -9.77 14.36
N PRO A 178 -19.12 -9.44 13.53
CA PRO A 178 -19.36 -9.15 12.12
C PRO A 178 -19.84 -10.38 11.33
N LEU A 179 -19.38 -11.59 11.68
CA LEU A 179 -19.77 -12.82 10.99
C LEU A 179 -21.19 -13.26 11.30
N MET A 180 -21.76 -12.81 12.41
CA MET A 180 -23.15 -13.10 12.78
C MET A 180 -24.17 -12.15 12.12
N ASP A 181 -23.74 -10.99 11.62
CA ASP A 181 -24.58 -10.06 10.88
C ASP A 181 -24.70 -10.51 9.42
N GLN A 182 -25.91 -10.87 8.99
CA GLN A 182 -26.20 -11.37 7.65
C GLN A 182 -25.82 -10.35 6.56
N ASN A 183 -26.05 -9.06 6.79
CA ASN A 183 -25.71 -8.02 5.83
C ASN A 183 -24.20 -7.88 5.68
N TYR A 184 -23.49 -7.92 6.81
CA TYR A 184 -22.02 -7.86 6.81
C TYR A 184 -21.40 -9.11 6.19
N HIS A 185 -21.99 -10.28 6.40
CA HIS A 185 -21.57 -11.55 5.80
C HIS A 185 -21.62 -11.50 4.26
N ASN A 186 -22.71 -10.99 3.69
CA ASN A 186 -22.85 -10.83 2.25
C ASN A 186 -21.79 -9.86 1.67
N VAL A 187 -21.51 -8.77 2.38
CA VAL A 187 -20.47 -7.81 2.00
C VAL A 187 -19.09 -8.45 2.07
N LEU A 188 -18.81 -9.26 3.10
CA LEU A 188 -17.55 -10.00 3.22
C LEU A 188 -17.33 -10.98 2.07
N ILE A 189 -18.35 -11.78 1.72
CA ILE A 189 -18.26 -12.71 0.57
C ILE A 189 -17.99 -11.93 -0.71
N PHE A 190 -18.69 -10.83 -0.93
CA PHE A 190 -18.47 -9.99 -2.09
C PHE A 190 -17.01 -9.48 -2.15
N PHE A 191 -16.48 -8.91 -1.08
CA PHE A 191 -15.09 -8.43 -1.04
C PHE A 191 -14.06 -9.55 -1.16
N LEU A 192 -14.36 -10.74 -0.64
CA LEU A 192 -13.49 -11.91 -0.78
C LEU A 192 -13.40 -12.34 -2.26
N LEU A 193 -14.54 -12.51 -2.93
CA LEU A 193 -14.57 -12.87 -4.35
C LEU A 193 -13.92 -11.79 -5.22
N TRP A 194 -14.19 -10.52 -4.92
CA TRP A 194 -13.56 -9.38 -5.59
C TRP A 194 -12.05 -9.36 -5.41
N SER A 195 -11.56 -9.59 -4.19
CA SER A 195 -10.13 -9.63 -3.89
C SER A 195 -9.43 -10.77 -4.63
N ILE A 196 -10.05 -11.95 -4.69
CA ILE A 196 -9.51 -13.08 -5.44
C ILE A 196 -9.42 -12.70 -6.93
N ALA A 197 -10.51 -12.22 -7.53
CA ALA A 197 -10.55 -11.88 -8.95
C ALA A 197 -9.54 -10.79 -9.32
N SER A 198 -9.46 -9.71 -8.52
CA SER A 198 -8.58 -8.57 -8.80
C SER A 198 -7.10 -8.89 -8.59
N ASN A 199 -6.76 -9.63 -7.52
CA ASN A 199 -5.36 -9.93 -7.21
C ASN A 199 -4.81 -11.11 -8.02
N PHE A 200 -5.66 -11.95 -8.59
CA PHE A 200 -5.21 -13.05 -9.44
C PHE A 200 -4.52 -12.54 -10.73
N ALA A 201 -5.09 -11.55 -11.37
CA ALA A 201 -4.58 -11.00 -12.63
C ALA A 201 -3.53 -9.90 -12.45
N SER A 202 -3.67 -9.07 -11.41
CA SER A 202 -2.88 -7.85 -11.20
C SER A 202 -1.36 -8.02 -11.26
N PRO A 203 -0.71 -9.01 -10.61
CA PRO A 203 0.75 -9.17 -10.66
C PRO A 203 1.29 -9.50 -12.04
N PHE A 204 0.46 -10.13 -12.88
CA PHE A 204 0.88 -10.61 -14.21
C PHE A 204 0.79 -9.53 -15.28
N PHE A 205 0.03 -8.45 -15.08
CA PHE A 205 -0.06 -7.37 -16.06
C PHE A 205 1.29 -6.72 -16.37
N SER A 206 2.09 -6.44 -15.34
CA SER A 206 3.41 -5.84 -15.54
C SER A 206 4.37 -6.77 -16.29
N ILE A 207 4.32 -8.06 -16.00
CA ILE A 207 5.12 -9.07 -16.69
C ILE A 207 4.67 -9.21 -18.14
N TYR A 208 3.36 -9.25 -18.38
CA TYR A 208 2.79 -9.32 -19.72
C TYR A 208 3.17 -8.12 -20.58
N MET A 209 3.12 -6.91 -20.03
CA MET A 209 3.56 -5.69 -20.71
C MET A 209 5.05 -5.72 -21.07
N LEU A 210 5.89 -6.28 -20.20
CA LEU A 210 7.35 -6.33 -20.42
C LEU A 210 7.77 -7.46 -21.36
N GLU A 211 7.23 -8.65 -21.17
CA GLU A 211 7.68 -9.86 -21.86
C GLU A 211 6.92 -10.12 -23.17
N ASN A 212 5.60 -9.90 -23.20
CA ASN A 212 4.78 -10.20 -24.35
C ASN A 212 4.59 -9.00 -25.28
N LEU A 213 4.36 -7.80 -24.70
CA LEU A 213 4.20 -6.57 -25.47
C LEU A 213 5.53 -5.84 -25.70
N GLU A 214 6.61 -6.29 -25.08
CA GLU A 214 7.97 -5.70 -25.17
C GLU A 214 8.00 -4.18 -24.89
N LEU A 215 7.08 -3.70 -24.05
CA LEU A 215 7.01 -2.29 -23.69
C LEU A 215 8.19 -1.90 -22.80
N SER A 216 8.76 -0.71 -23.00
CA SER A 216 9.82 -0.20 -22.13
C SER A 216 9.27 0.16 -20.74
N TYR A 217 10.12 0.10 -19.72
CA TYR A 217 9.77 0.52 -18.36
C TYR A 217 9.21 1.94 -18.31
N PHE A 218 9.70 2.84 -19.16
CA PHE A 218 9.21 4.21 -19.27
C PHE A 218 7.74 4.25 -19.69
N TYR A 219 7.34 3.47 -20.70
CA TYR A 219 5.92 3.41 -21.14
C TYR A 219 5.02 2.87 -20.05
N ILE A 220 5.42 1.79 -19.38
CA ILE A 220 4.64 1.20 -18.28
C ILE A 220 4.47 2.19 -17.13
N THR A 221 5.55 2.89 -16.76
CA THR A 221 5.51 3.90 -15.71
C THR A 221 4.64 5.10 -16.10
N SER A 222 4.72 5.52 -17.35
CA SER A 222 3.88 6.62 -17.89
C SER A 222 2.40 6.24 -17.90
N MET A 223 2.04 5.02 -18.29
CA MET A 223 0.67 4.52 -18.22
C MET A 223 0.13 4.50 -16.78
N ASN A 224 0.94 4.04 -15.84
CA ASN A 224 0.58 4.07 -14.42
C ASN A 224 0.41 5.49 -13.88
N MET A 225 1.22 6.43 -14.36
CA MET A 225 1.09 7.85 -14.01
C MET A 225 -0.22 8.43 -14.53
N VAL A 226 -0.57 8.19 -15.80
CA VAL A 226 -1.85 8.61 -16.40
C VAL A 226 -3.02 7.98 -15.63
N ALA A 227 -2.97 6.69 -15.35
CA ALA A 227 -3.98 6.00 -14.55
C ALA A 227 -4.15 6.63 -13.15
N SER A 228 -3.06 7.07 -12.53
CA SER A 228 -3.08 7.74 -11.22
C SER A 228 -3.74 9.11 -11.29
N VAL A 229 -3.44 9.91 -12.31
CA VAL A 229 -4.09 11.21 -12.54
C VAL A 229 -5.59 11.03 -12.79
N VAL A 230 -5.97 10.10 -13.66
CA VAL A 230 -7.37 9.75 -13.92
C VAL A 230 -8.08 9.32 -12.63
N ARG A 231 -7.43 8.54 -11.79
CA ARG A 231 -7.98 8.12 -10.47
C ARG A 231 -8.28 9.31 -9.57
N ILE A 232 -7.40 10.32 -9.50
CA ILE A 232 -7.61 11.52 -8.68
C ILE A 232 -8.86 12.26 -9.15
N VAL A 233 -8.98 12.49 -10.46
CA VAL A 233 -10.12 13.20 -11.04
C VAL A 233 -11.41 12.38 -10.88
N ALA A 234 -11.33 11.09 -11.23
CA ALA A 234 -12.47 10.18 -11.16
C ALA A 234 -12.98 9.99 -9.72
N SER A 235 -12.11 9.92 -8.71
CA SER A 235 -12.52 9.72 -7.31
C SER A 235 -13.45 10.83 -6.82
N ASN A 236 -13.20 12.08 -7.19
CA ASN A 236 -14.05 13.21 -6.86
C ASN A 236 -15.43 13.14 -7.57
N LEU A 237 -15.44 12.76 -8.84
CA LEU A 237 -16.67 12.63 -9.64
C LEU A 237 -17.50 11.45 -9.14
N TRP A 238 -16.87 10.30 -8.94
CA TRP A 238 -17.52 9.09 -8.42
C TRP A 238 -18.07 9.29 -7.01
N GLY A 239 -17.34 10.01 -6.13
CA GLY A 239 -17.82 10.35 -4.80
C GLY A 239 -19.11 11.16 -4.84
N ARG A 240 -19.17 12.22 -5.64
CA ARG A 240 -20.39 13.02 -5.82
C ARG A 240 -21.54 12.22 -6.42
N PHE A 241 -21.23 11.35 -7.38
CA PHE A 241 -22.23 10.47 -8.00
C PHE A 241 -22.77 9.43 -7.01
N ALA A 242 -21.88 8.88 -6.15
CA ALA A 242 -22.28 7.97 -5.08
C ALA A 242 -23.22 8.62 -4.04
N ASP A 243 -22.93 9.87 -3.67
CA ASP A 243 -23.76 10.63 -2.74
C ASP A 243 -25.13 10.98 -3.36
N SER A 244 -25.21 11.20 -4.68
CA SER A 244 -26.46 11.57 -5.36
C SER A 244 -27.34 10.39 -5.75
N CYS A 245 -26.76 9.24 -6.09
CA CYS A 245 -27.50 8.08 -6.59
C CYS A 245 -27.55 6.93 -5.57
N SER A 246 -26.45 6.23 -5.42
CA SER A 246 -26.28 5.13 -4.46
C SER A 246 -24.88 4.53 -4.56
N TRP A 247 -24.26 4.23 -3.44
CA TRP A 247 -22.99 3.52 -3.38
C TRP A 247 -23.02 2.15 -4.07
N LYS A 248 -24.17 1.46 -4.00
CA LYS A 248 -24.37 0.17 -4.67
C LYS A 248 -24.30 0.28 -6.19
N LEU A 249 -24.93 1.30 -6.78
CA LEU A 249 -24.91 1.52 -8.23
C LEU A 249 -23.50 1.87 -8.72
N VAL A 250 -22.80 2.72 -7.99
CA VAL A 250 -21.41 3.11 -8.31
C VAL A 250 -20.48 1.90 -8.27
N THR A 251 -20.60 1.07 -7.24
CA THR A 251 -19.80 -0.15 -7.11
C THR A 251 -20.07 -1.12 -8.26
N LEU A 252 -21.34 -1.40 -8.57
CA LEU A 252 -21.70 -2.28 -9.68
C LEU A 252 -21.19 -1.72 -11.03
N GLY A 253 -21.39 -0.43 -11.31
CA GLY A 253 -20.90 0.20 -12.53
C GLY A 253 -19.39 0.13 -12.67
N SER A 254 -18.65 0.33 -11.58
CA SER A 254 -17.19 0.21 -11.57
C SER A 254 -16.73 -1.22 -11.86
N ILE A 255 -17.41 -2.23 -11.32
CA ILE A 255 -17.11 -3.65 -11.56
C ILE A 255 -17.33 -4.00 -13.03
N TYR A 256 -18.45 -3.58 -13.62
CA TYR A 256 -18.73 -3.82 -15.04
C TYR A 256 -17.66 -3.16 -15.94
N MET A 257 -17.30 -1.91 -15.68
CA MET A 257 -16.25 -1.22 -16.44
C MET A 257 -14.90 -1.93 -16.32
N LEU A 258 -14.54 -2.40 -15.12
CA LEU A 258 -13.28 -3.12 -14.92
C LEU A 258 -13.31 -4.50 -15.59
N GLY A 259 -14.44 -5.20 -15.56
CA GLY A 259 -14.62 -6.46 -16.29
C GLY A 259 -14.42 -6.30 -17.81
N LEU A 260 -15.00 -5.25 -18.39
CA LEU A 260 -14.79 -4.91 -19.81
C LEU A 260 -13.31 -4.58 -20.10
N ALA A 261 -12.65 -3.85 -19.20
CA ALA A 261 -11.22 -3.56 -19.34
C ALA A 261 -10.37 -4.83 -19.32
N TYR A 262 -10.65 -5.79 -18.44
CA TYR A 262 -9.93 -7.07 -18.41
C TYR A 262 -10.15 -7.92 -19.67
N ILE A 263 -11.37 -7.91 -20.23
CA ILE A 263 -11.65 -8.56 -21.52
C ILE A 263 -10.84 -7.88 -22.62
N GLY A 264 -10.82 -6.53 -22.65
CA GLY A 264 -10.01 -5.76 -23.59
C GLY A 264 -8.52 -6.10 -23.52
N TRP A 265 -7.96 -6.23 -22.30
CA TRP A 265 -6.57 -6.67 -22.11
C TRP A 265 -6.30 -8.07 -22.65
N GLY A 266 -7.25 -9.01 -22.51
CA GLY A 266 -7.11 -10.36 -23.05
C GLY A 266 -7.11 -10.41 -24.59
N LEU A 267 -7.58 -9.36 -25.25
CA LEU A 267 -7.60 -9.25 -26.71
C LEU A 267 -6.36 -8.53 -27.27
N LEU A 268 -5.54 -7.89 -26.42
CA LEU A 268 -4.31 -7.22 -26.85
C LEU A 268 -3.24 -8.26 -27.18
N THR A 269 -2.76 -8.22 -28.41
CA THR A 269 -1.61 -8.99 -28.89
C THR A 269 -0.55 -8.01 -29.40
N LYS A 270 0.66 -8.51 -29.67
CA LYS A 270 1.77 -7.68 -30.19
C LYS A 270 1.46 -7.08 -31.59
N GLU A 271 0.46 -7.62 -32.30
CA GLU A 271 0.07 -7.22 -33.65
C GLU A 271 -1.09 -6.20 -33.66
N ASN A 272 -1.78 -5.99 -32.56
CA ASN A 272 -2.82 -4.99 -32.34
C ASN A 272 -2.36 -3.94 -31.34
#